data_db2b7d2fe01653bbe73aa5079e396432
#
_entry.id   db2b7d2fe01653bbe73aa5079e396432
#
_cell.length_a   1.000
_cell.length_b   1.000
_cell.length_c   1.000
_cell.angle_alpha   90.00
_cell.angle_beta   90.00
_cell.angle_gamma   90.00
#
_symmetry.space_group_name_H-M   'P 1'
#
loop_
_entity.id
_entity.type
_entity.pdbx_description
1 polymer ?
#
loop_
_entity_poly.entity_id
_entity_poly.type
_entity_poly.pdbx_seq_one_letter_code
_entity_poly.pdbx_strand_id
1 'polypeptide(L)'
;MRYDVIIAGGSYAGMSAALQLARARRKVLVIDAGQRRNRFAASAHGFLGQDGRAPGAIADDARHQLLAYPTVEWVSGTASKASQETGGFIVETDGGQRYSTQRLLLASGVIDELPDVEGLAQRWGKSVFHCPYCHGYELEQGPIGVLATSPMSFHHALMLPDWGPTTFFTNGVFEPDAEQQDSLARRGVTLVPERVERIEGERADVVLADGRVIAIDGLFVLPRIQVAGSLAASLGCVLEDGPLGAFIQADPMTRETSVPGVFVCGDAAMPFGSVALAVGDGVRAGSGVHRSLIFDAH
;
A
#
# COMPACT_ATOMS: atom_id res chain seq x y z
N MET A 1 -28.54 9.56 -10.81
CA MET A 1 -28.76 8.16 -10.35
C MET A 1 -28.06 8.05 -8.99
N ARG A 2 -28.66 7.43 -8.00
CA ARG A 2 -28.08 7.26 -6.67
C ARG A 2 -27.58 5.82 -6.48
N TYR A 3 -26.36 5.67 -5.99
CA TYR A 3 -25.76 4.37 -5.66
C TYR A 3 -26.00 4.04 -4.18
N ASP A 4 -25.98 2.76 -3.83
CA ASP A 4 -25.92 2.35 -2.42
C ASP A 4 -24.53 2.67 -1.87
N VAL A 5 -23.46 2.39 -2.67
CA VAL A 5 -22.08 2.60 -2.29
C VAL A 5 -21.26 3.15 -3.45
N ILE A 6 -20.46 4.17 -3.18
CA ILE A 6 -19.34 4.57 -4.05
C ILE A 6 -18.05 4.11 -3.40
N ILE A 7 -17.16 3.52 -4.19
CA ILE A 7 -15.83 3.06 -3.79
C ILE A 7 -14.78 3.93 -4.50
N ALA A 8 -14.01 4.69 -3.75
CA ALA A 8 -12.92 5.50 -4.26
C ALA A 8 -11.61 4.69 -4.23
N GLY A 9 -11.21 4.15 -5.38
CA GLY A 9 -10.07 3.27 -5.60
C GLY A 9 -10.51 1.84 -5.96
N GLY A 10 -10.10 1.41 -7.15
CA GLY A 10 -10.45 0.11 -7.74
C GLY A 10 -9.27 -0.87 -7.80
N SER A 11 -8.34 -0.80 -6.83
CA SER A 11 -7.30 -1.82 -6.66
C SER A 11 -7.85 -3.00 -5.85
N TYR A 12 -6.98 -3.87 -5.35
CA TYR A 12 -7.35 -5.16 -4.73
C TYR A 12 -8.38 -5.02 -3.60
N ALA A 13 -8.19 -4.07 -2.68
CA ALA A 13 -9.11 -3.86 -1.56
C ALA A 13 -10.48 -3.35 -2.04
N GLY A 14 -10.49 -2.34 -2.92
CA GLY A 14 -11.73 -1.76 -3.44
C GLY A 14 -12.53 -2.77 -4.28
N MET A 15 -11.87 -3.54 -5.16
CA MET A 15 -12.55 -4.59 -5.93
C MET A 15 -13.08 -5.71 -5.03
N SER A 16 -12.34 -6.10 -4.01
CA SER A 16 -12.78 -7.11 -3.05
C SER A 16 -14.02 -6.67 -2.28
N ALA A 17 -14.06 -5.43 -1.82
CA ALA A 17 -15.23 -4.84 -1.18
C ALA A 17 -16.43 -4.74 -2.15
N ALA A 18 -16.18 -4.28 -3.37
CA ALA A 18 -17.20 -4.19 -4.42
C ALA A 18 -17.83 -5.55 -4.70
N LEU A 19 -17.03 -6.62 -4.73
CA LEU A 19 -17.50 -7.97 -4.95
C LEU A 19 -18.46 -8.44 -3.85
N GLN A 20 -18.18 -8.16 -2.57
CA GLN A 20 -19.09 -8.48 -1.46
C GLN A 20 -20.43 -7.75 -1.61
N LEU A 21 -20.36 -6.46 -1.94
CA LEU A 21 -21.55 -5.62 -2.12
C LEU A 21 -22.37 -6.04 -3.36
N ALA A 22 -21.72 -6.37 -4.47
CA ALA A 22 -22.37 -6.88 -5.68
C ALA A 22 -23.11 -8.21 -5.43
N ARG A 23 -22.47 -9.13 -4.67
CA ARG A 23 -23.08 -10.41 -4.25
C ARG A 23 -24.27 -10.19 -3.32
N ALA A 24 -24.28 -9.10 -2.55
CA ALA A 24 -25.41 -8.64 -1.76
C ALA A 24 -26.44 -7.82 -2.59
N ARG A 25 -26.31 -7.79 -3.93
CA ARG A 25 -27.20 -7.08 -4.89
C ARG A 25 -27.28 -5.57 -4.68
N ARG A 26 -26.22 -4.96 -4.08
CA ARG A 26 -26.14 -3.51 -3.90
C ARG A 26 -25.66 -2.83 -5.19
N LYS A 27 -26.16 -1.62 -5.46
CA LYS A 27 -25.69 -0.76 -6.54
C LYS A 27 -24.36 -0.13 -6.15
N VAL A 28 -23.31 -0.49 -6.83
CA VAL A 28 -21.94 -0.06 -6.54
C VAL A 28 -21.36 0.71 -7.72
N LEU A 29 -20.79 1.87 -7.44
CA LEU A 29 -19.91 2.58 -8.37
C LEU A 29 -18.47 2.49 -7.87
N VAL A 30 -17.57 2.00 -8.70
CA VAL A 30 -16.12 2.07 -8.45
C VAL A 30 -15.54 3.21 -9.29
N ILE A 31 -14.84 4.15 -8.64
CA ILE A 31 -14.09 5.22 -9.30
C ILE A 31 -12.60 4.93 -9.11
N ASP A 32 -11.86 4.71 -10.20
CA ASP A 32 -10.47 4.25 -10.15
C ASP A 32 -9.56 4.95 -11.17
N ALA A 33 -8.43 5.46 -10.68
CA ALA A 33 -7.40 6.10 -11.51
C ALA A 33 -6.45 5.10 -12.21
N GLY A 34 -6.57 3.81 -11.94
CA GLY A 34 -5.72 2.77 -12.54
C GLY A 34 -4.29 2.72 -12.00
N GLN A 35 -4.01 3.37 -10.86
CA GLN A 35 -2.66 3.48 -10.30
C GLN A 35 -2.47 2.59 -9.06
N ARG A 36 -2.19 1.31 -9.28
CA ARG A 36 -1.87 0.39 -8.18
C ARG A 36 -0.50 0.68 -7.57
N ARG A 37 -0.36 0.48 -6.26
CA ARG A 37 0.92 0.67 -5.55
C ARG A 37 2.02 -0.23 -6.12
N ASN A 38 1.71 -1.50 -6.39
CA ASN A 38 2.65 -2.49 -6.92
C ASN A 38 2.79 -2.51 -8.46
N ARG A 39 2.40 -1.42 -9.15
CA ARG A 39 2.47 -1.32 -10.62
C ARG A 39 3.88 -1.42 -11.21
N PHE A 40 4.91 -1.19 -10.39
CA PHE A 40 6.32 -1.24 -10.80
C PHE A 40 6.93 -2.65 -10.73
N ALA A 41 6.31 -3.56 -9.98
CA ALA A 41 6.78 -4.93 -9.82
C ALA A 41 6.37 -5.80 -11.03
N ALA A 42 7.28 -6.68 -11.45
CA ALA A 42 7.00 -7.65 -12.52
C ALA A 42 6.05 -8.75 -12.07
N SER A 43 6.18 -9.19 -10.82
CA SER A 43 5.41 -10.27 -10.21
C SER A 43 4.89 -9.88 -8.83
N ALA A 44 3.80 -10.51 -8.41
CA ALA A 44 3.26 -10.42 -7.06
C ALA A 44 3.45 -11.77 -6.36
N HIS A 45 4.03 -11.75 -5.17
CA HIS A 45 4.28 -12.94 -4.39
C HIS A 45 3.56 -12.94 -3.04
N GLY A 46 3.44 -14.13 -2.42
CA GLY A 46 2.79 -14.30 -1.12
C GLY A 46 1.26 -14.21 -1.15
N PHE A 47 0.63 -14.22 -2.32
CA PHE A 47 -0.83 -14.32 -2.45
C PHE A 47 -1.23 -15.72 -2.92
N LEU A 48 -1.72 -16.54 -1.99
CA LEU A 48 -2.10 -17.92 -2.25
C LEU A 48 -3.04 -18.02 -3.47
N GLY A 49 -2.68 -18.88 -4.43
CA GLY A 49 -3.40 -19.08 -5.68
C GLY A 49 -3.11 -18.04 -6.77
N GLN A 50 -2.30 -17.02 -6.48
CA GLN A 50 -1.88 -15.97 -7.42
C GLN A 50 -0.37 -15.74 -7.43
N ASP A 51 0.38 -16.56 -6.70
CA ASP A 51 1.82 -16.41 -6.53
C ASP A 51 2.58 -16.40 -7.87
N GLY A 52 3.52 -15.47 -8.02
CA GLY A 52 4.33 -15.29 -9.24
C GLY A 52 3.60 -14.62 -10.42
N ARG A 53 2.32 -14.29 -10.30
CA ARG A 53 1.57 -13.63 -11.37
C ARG A 53 1.87 -12.13 -11.45
N ALA A 54 1.82 -11.59 -12.67
CA ALA A 54 1.94 -10.14 -12.86
C ALA A 54 0.79 -9.40 -12.14
N PRO A 55 1.10 -8.33 -11.36
CA PRO A 55 0.07 -7.58 -10.63
C PRO A 55 -1.06 -7.05 -11.51
N GLY A 56 -0.73 -6.65 -12.75
CA GLY A 56 -1.72 -6.23 -13.74
C GLY A 56 -2.70 -7.33 -14.09
N ALA A 57 -2.22 -8.53 -14.39
CA ALA A 57 -3.06 -9.67 -14.77
C ALA A 57 -4.01 -10.08 -13.64
N ILE A 58 -3.54 -10.06 -12.38
CA ILE A 58 -4.41 -10.35 -11.21
C ILE A 58 -5.54 -9.31 -11.11
N ALA A 59 -5.21 -8.03 -11.29
CA ALA A 59 -6.19 -6.95 -11.19
C ALA A 59 -7.18 -6.96 -12.35
N ASP A 60 -6.73 -7.26 -13.57
CA ASP A 60 -7.58 -7.33 -14.76
C ASP A 60 -8.57 -8.49 -14.68
N ASP A 61 -8.12 -9.67 -14.21
CA ASP A 61 -9.00 -10.83 -13.95
C ASP A 61 -10.05 -10.50 -12.87
N ALA A 62 -9.61 -9.87 -11.78
CA ALA A 62 -10.53 -9.47 -10.71
C ALA A 62 -11.56 -8.46 -11.18
N ARG A 63 -11.14 -7.46 -11.96
CA ARG A 63 -12.04 -6.47 -12.57
C ARG A 63 -13.03 -7.12 -13.54
N HIS A 64 -12.59 -8.06 -14.37
CA HIS A 64 -13.47 -8.80 -15.28
C HIS A 64 -14.54 -9.58 -14.52
N GLN A 65 -14.16 -10.29 -13.45
CA GLN A 65 -15.10 -11.01 -12.57
C GLN A 65 -16.11 -10.06 -11.91
N LEU A 66 -15.64 -8.90 -11.45
CA LEU A 66 -16.48 -7.92 -10.80
C LEU A 66 -17.52 -7.31 -11.75
N LEU A 67 -17.12 -6.96 -12.97
CA LEU A 67 -17.99 -6.34 -13.96
C LEU A 67 -19.00 -7.31 -14.58
N ALA A 68 -18.90 -8.62 -14.32
CA ALA A 68 -19.96 -9.59 -14.64
C ALA A 68 -21.23 -9.39 -13.77
N TYR A 69 -21.13 -8.64 -12.67
CA TYR A 69 -22.29 -8.31 -11.83
C TYR A 69 -23.01 -7.06 -12.36
N PRO A 70 -24.30 -7.14 -12.74
CA PRO A 70 -25.02 -6.04 -13.40
C PRO A 70 -25.27 -4.83 -12.46
N THR A 71 -25.01 -4.98 -11.19
CA THR A 71 -25.17 -3.92 -10.18
C THR A 71 -23.89 -3.09 -9.95
N VAL A 72 -22.81 -3.40 -10.67
CA VAL A 72 -21.52 -2.72 -10.57
C VAL A 72 -21.30 -1.85 -11.79
N GLU A 73 -21.00 -0.60 -11.55
CA GLU A 73 -20.53 0.35 -12.56
C GLU A 73 -19.08 0.76 -12.25
N TRP A 74 -18.33 1.09 -13.30
CA TRP A 74 -16.93 1.48 -13.19
C TRP A 74 -16.65 2.76 -13.97
N VAL A 75 -16.06 3.74 -13.28
CA VAL A 75 -15.61 4.99 -13.89
C VAL A 75 -14.10 5.10 -13.75
N SER A 76 -13.42 5.33 -14.87
CA SER A 76 -11.99 5.66 -14.89
C SER A 76 -11.81 7.13 -14.54
N GLY A 77 -11.01 7.42 -13.53
CA GLY A 77 -10.74 8.76 -13.02
C GLY A 77 -10.45 8.75 -11.53
N THR A 78 -10.18 9.92 -10.98
CA THR A 78 -9.89 10.10 -9.57
C THR A 78 -11.11 10.70 -8.86
N ALA A 79 -11.57 10.07 -7.78
CA ALA A 79 -12.51 10.71 -6.86
C ALA A 79 -11.75 11.83 -6.11
N SER A 80 -12.00 13.08 -6.48
CA SER A 80 -11.22 14.25 -6.06
C SER A 80 -11.82 15.01 -4.90
N LYS A 81 -13.16 15.00 -4.78
CA LYS A 81 -13.89 15.65 -3.68
C LYS A 81 -15.05 14.77 -3.22
N ALA A 82 -15.36 14.88 -1.93
CA ALA A 82 -16.59 14.34 -1.39
C ALA A 82 -17.18 15.34 -0.39
N SER A 83 -18.50 15.40 -0.34
CA SER A 83 -19.24 16.20 0.62
C SER A 83 -20.43 15.43 1.14
N GLN A 84 -20.78 15.65 2.41
CA GLN A 84 -21.96 15.08 3.03
C GLN A 84 -23.21 15.79 2.55
N GLU A 85 -24.27 15.04 2.29
CA GLU A 85 -25.61 15.55 1.99
C GLU A 85 -26.67 14.80 2.81
N THR A 86 -27.93 15.23 2.74
CA THR A 86 -29.02 14.54 3.42
C THR A 86 -29.12 13.08 2.99
N GLY A 87 -28.82 12.18 3.91
CA GLY A 87 -28.89 10.73 3.73
C GLY A 87 -27.71 10.12 2.95
N GLY A 88 -26.57 10.81 2.81
CA GLY A 88 -25.40 10.23 2.16
C GLY A 88 -24.33 11.24 1.73
N PHE A 89 -23.77 11.02 0.54
CA PHE A 89 -22.62 11.78 0.06
C PHE A 89 -22.74 12.10 -1.44
N ILE A 90 -22.18 13.24 -1.84
CA ILE A 90 -21.83 13.55 -3.23
C ILE A 90 -20.33 13.33 -3.41
N VAL A 91 -19.95 12.60 -4.44
CA VAL A 91 -18.55 12.39 -4.85
C VAL A 91 -18.34 13.03 -6.21
N GLU A 92 -17.29 13.84 -6.33
CA GLU A 92 -16.89 14.47 -7.59
C GLU A 92 -15.59 13.84 -8.09
N THR A 93 -15.51 13.62 -9.39
CA THR A 93 -14.27 13.19 -10.06
C THR A 93 -13.44 14.38 -10.50
N ASP A 94 -12.17 14.14 -10.79
CA ASP A 94 -11.26 15.10 -11.44
C ASP A 94 -11.77 15.59 -12.81
N GLY A 95 -12.59 14.77 -13.51
CA GLY A 95 -13.31 15.15 -14.72
C GLY A 95 -14.58 15.96 -14.48
N GLY A 96 -14.90 16.37 -13.25
CA GLY A 96 -16.07 17.18 -12.88
C GLY A 96 -17.40 16.43 -12.84
N GLN A 97 -17.41 15.13 -12.99
CA GLN A 97 -18.61 14.31 -12.86
C GLN A 97 -19.01 14.17 -11.39
N ARG A 98 -20.33 14.17 -11.12
CA ARG A 98 -20.88 14.12 -9.76
C ARG A 98 -21.79 12.92 -9.60
N TYR A 99 -21.58 12.19 -8.51
CA TYR A 99 -22.33 10.98 -8.18
C TYR A 99 -22.83 11.03 -6.73
N SER A 100 -24.09 10.59 -6.51
CA SER A 100 -24.70 10.53 -5.18
C SER A 100 -24.70 9.09 -4.66
N THR A 101 -24.44 8.92 -3.36
CA THR A 101 -24.39 7.60 -2.71
C THR A 101 -24.90 7.65 -1.28
N GLN A 102 -25.32 6.50 -0.75
CA GLN A 102 -25.69 6.38 0.68
C GLN A 102 -24.45 6.16 1.57
N ARG A 103 -23.46 5.42 1.09
CA ARG A 103 -22.20 5.11 1.81
C ARG A 103 -21.01 5.35 0.90
N LEU A 104 -19.90 5.74 1.51
CA LEU A 104 -18.64 5.96 0.80
C LEU A 104 -17.56 5.05 1.37
N LEU A 105 -16.86 4.30 0.52
CA LEU A 105 -15.71 3.49 0.89
C LEU A 105 -14.44 4.07 0.28
N LEU A 106 -13.49 4.42 1.14
CA LEU A 106 -12.16 4.90 0.76
C LEU A 106 -11.20 3.71 0.60
N ALA A 107 -10.81 3.42 -0.63
CA ALA A 107 -9.86 2.37 -0.98
C ALA A 107 -8.68 2.95 -1.80
N SER A 108 -8.34 4.21 -1.53
CA SER A 108 -7.36 4.99 -2.29
C SER A 108 -5.92 4.50 -2.14
N GLY A 109 -5.63 3.70 -1.10
CA GLY A 109 -4.28 3.25 -0.78
C GLY A 109 -3.38 4.37 -0.25
N VAL A 110 -2.07 4.18 -0.44
CA VAL A 110 -1.03 5.11 0.01
C VAL A 110 -0.06 5.45 -1.11
N ILE A 111 0.68 6.54 -0.91
CA ILE A 111 1.83 6.95 -1.72
C ILE A 111 3.09 6.71 -0.90
N ASP A 112 4.07 6.05 -1.49
CA ASP A 112 5.39 5.83 -0.88
C ASP A 112 6.26 7.08 -1.11
N GLU A 113 6.73 7.70 -0.03
CA GLU A 113 7.72 8.78 -0.05
C GLU A 113 9.11 8.16 0.04
N LEU A 114 9.76 8.05 -1.11
CA LEU A 114 11.10 7.48 -1.20
C LEU A 114 12.16 8.47 -0.68
N PRO A 115 13.26 7.99 -0.07
CA PRO A 115 14.38 8.86 0.28
C PRO A 115 14.99 9.49 -0.98
N ASP A 116 15.44 10.73 -0.84
CA ASP A 116 16.10 11.46 -1.92
C ASP A 116 17.56 10.97 -2.07
N VAL A 117 17.70 9.82 -2.73
CA VAL A 117 18.98 9.21 -3.10
C VAL A 117 18.96 9.01 -4.60
N GLU A 118 19.94 9.57 -5.29
CA GLU A 118 20.06 9.45 -6.74
C GLU A 118 20.04 7.99 -7.19
N GLY A 119 19.27 7.67 -8.23
CA GLY A 119 19.14 6.33 -8.79
C GLY A 119 18.18 5.40 -8.04
N LEU A 120 17.67 5.76 -6.85
CA LEU A 120 16.79 4.91 -6.05
C LEU A 120 15.39 4.80 -6.67
N ALA A 121 14.76 5.93 -7.00
CA ALA A 121 13.39 5.97 -7.51
C ALA A 121 13.22 5.20 -8.84
N GLN A 122 14.23 5.23 -9.72
CA GLN A 122 14.21 4.53 -11.00
C GLN A 122 14.22 2.99 -10.85
N ARG A 123 14.68 2.50 -9.68
CA ARG A 123 14.81 1.09 -9.32
C ARG A 123 13.68 0.59 -8.41
N TRP A 124 12.79 1.48 -8.00
CA TRP A 124 11.67 1.12 -7.13
C TRP A 124 10.76 0.07 -7.75
N GLY A 125 10.52 -1.02 -7.01
CA GLY A 125 9.77 -2.19 -7.45
C GLY A 125 10.50 -3.11 -8.45
N LYS A 126 11.77 -2.84 -8.76
CA LYS A 126 12.60 -3.64 -9.68
C LYS A 126 13.80 -4.28 -8.97
N SER A 127 14.61 -3.48 -8.29
CA SER A 127 15.75 -3.89 -7.46
C SER A 127 15.84 -3.09 -6.15
N VAL A 128 14.93 -2.12 -5.95
CA VAL A 128 14.71 -1.45 -4.66
C VAL A 128 13.29 -1.77 -4.19
N PHE A 129 13.16 -2.29 -2.98
CA PHE A 129 11.93 -2.89 -2.45
C PHE A 129 11.66 -2.43 -1.03
N HIS A 130 10.41 -2.63 -0.56
CA HIS A 130 10.08 -2.42 0.86
C HIS A 130 9.73 -3.73 1.60
N CYS A 131 9.35 -4.78 0.88
CA CYS A 131 8.77 -5.98 1.47
C CYS A 131 9.66 -7.21 1.21
N PRO A 132 10.32 -7.77 2.23
CA PRO A 132 11.14 -8.98 2.07
C PRO A 132 10.34 -10.19 1.57
N TYR A 133 9.15 -10.41 2.10
CA TYR A 133 8.28 -11.53 1.70
C TYR A 133 7.78 -11.43 0.25
N CYS A 134 7.82 -10.23 -0.33
CA CYS A 134 7.34 -9.98 -1.68
C CYS A 134 8.41 -10.15 -2.75
N HIS A 135 9.70 -9.99 -2.37
CA HIS A 135 10.81 -9.92 -3.35
C HIS A 135 12.11 -10.59 -2.90
N GLY A 136 12.22 -11.00 -1.64
CA GLY A 136 13.48 -11.53 -1.11
C GLY A 136 13.85 -12.88 -1.70
N TYR A 137 12.85 -13.74 -1.97
CA TYR A 137 13.08 -15.08 -2.52
C TYR A 137 13.70 -15.05 -3.93
N GLU A 138 13.28 -14.09 -4.76
CA GLU A 138 13.72 -13.92 -6.14
C GLU A 138 15.16 -13.35 -6.26
N LEU A 139 15.77 -12.96 -5.14
CA LEU A 139 17.17 -12.55 -5.08
C LEU A 139 18.12 -13.76 -5.01
N GLU A 140 17.60 -15.01 -4.96
CA GLU A 140 18.36 -16.25 -5.07
C GLU A 140 19.56 -16.32 -4.10
N GLN A 141 19.37 -15.83 -2.87
CA GLN A 141 20.42 -15.72 -1.84
C GLN A 141 21.61 -14.82 -2.21
N GLY A 142 21.44 -13.93 -3.18
CA GLY A 142 22.43 -12.92 -3.55
C GLY A 142 22.63 -11.84 -2.47
N PRO A 143 23.59 -10.92 -2.67
CA PRO A 143 23.87 -9.84 -1.72
C PRO A 143 22.67 -8.88 -1.58
N ILE A 144 22.25 -8.65 -0.33
CA ILE A 144 21.11 -7.80 0.02
C ILE A 144 21.59 -6.56 0.77
N GLY A 145 21.05 -5.40 0.40
CA GLY A 145 21.25 -4.15 1.12
C GLY A 145 20.01 -3.74 1.91
N VAL A 146 20.22 -3.09 3.04
CA VAL A 146 19.21 -2.33 3.77
C VAL A 146 19.67 -0.89 3.86
N LEU A 147 18.90 0.05 3.34
CA LEU A 147 19.16 1.48 3.51
C LEU A 147 18.31 2.03 4.66
N ALA A 148 18.98 2.57 5.67
CA ALA A 148 18.28 3.18 6.80
C ALA A 148 17.58 4.48 6.36
N THR A 149 16.31 4.58 6.70
CA THR A 149 15.47 5.78 6.58
C THR A 149 14.93 6.23 7.94
N SER A 150 14.96 5.34 8.91
CA SER A 150 14.53 5.56 10.29
C SER A 150 15.11 4.44 11.19
N PRO A 151 14.99 4.52 12.51
CA PRO A 151 15.37 3.44 13.44
C PRO A 151 14.64 2.11 13.13
N MET A 152 13.48 2.15 12.51
CA MET A 152 12.74 0.93 12.10
C MET A 152 13.46 0.10 11.03
N SER A 153 14.38 0.69 10.27
CA SER A 153 15.18 -0.03 9.28
C SER A 153 16.04 -1.13 9.92
N PHE A 154 16.35 -1.01 11.21
CA PHE A 154 17.02 -2.04 12.00
C PHE A 154 16.27 -3.38 11.98
N HIS A 155 14.93 -3.35 12.02
CA HIS A 155 14.12 -4.56 11.92
C HIS A 155 14.34 -5.29 10.58
N HIS A 156 14.40 -4.56 9.48
CA HIS A 156 14.73 -5.15 8.16
C HIS A 156 16.13 -5.77 8.16
N ALA A 157 17.12 -5.08 8.74
CA ALA A 157 18.48 -5.57 8.81
C ALA A 157 18.60 -6.90 9.59
N LEU A 158 17.77 -7.12 10.59
CA LEU A 158 17.69 -8.38 11.33
C LEU A 158 16.92 -9.48 10.59
N MET A 159 15.95 -9.12 9.76
CA MET A 159 15.13 -10.11 9.01
C MET A 159 15.83 -10.65 7.78
N LEU A 160 16.44 -9.77 6.99
CA LEU A 160 16.92 -10.07 5.64
C LEU A 160 18.03 -11.13 5.53
N PRO A 161 18.84 -11.45 6.58
CA PRO A 161 19.75 -12.57 6.52
C PRO A 161 19.12 -13.95 6.25
N ASP A 162 17.81 -14.10 6.37
CA ASP A 162 17.10 -15.33 5.97
C ASP A 162 17.01 -15.48 4.44
N TRP A 163 17.21 -14.41 3.68
CA TRP A 163 17.17 -14.40 2.21
C TRP A 163 18.54 -14.28 1.55
N GLY A 164 19.57 -13.79 2.25
CA GLY A 164 20.91 -13.68 1.71
C GLY A 164 21.88 -12.86 2.56
N PRO A 165 23.17 -12.82 2.18
CA PRO A 165 24.17 -12.00 2.85
C PRO A 165 23.73 -10.54 2.90
N THR A 166 23.62 -9.98 4.10
CA THR A 166 22.97 -8.67 4.29
C THR A 166 23.97 -7.59 4.70
N THR A 167 23.93 -6.45 4.03
CA THR A 167 24.64 -5.22 4.38
C THR A 167 23.66 -4.15 4.84
N PHE A 168 23.87 -3.60 6.04
CA PHE A 168 23.06 -2.52 6.59
C PHE A 168 23.79 -1.19 6.45
N PHE A 169 23.30 -0.34 5.56
CA PHE A 169 23.75 1.03 5.33
C PHE A 169 22.99 1.97 6.27
N THR A 170 23.64 2.43 7.35
CA THR A 170 22.99 3.31 8.32
C THR A 170 22.85 4.74 7.82
N ASN A 171 23.65 5.13 6.83
CA ASN A 171 23.55 6.37 6.07
C ASN A 171 23.51 7.65 6.96
N GLY A 172 24.07 7.58 8.15
CA GLY A 172 24.02 8.66 9.14
C GLY A 172 22.63 8.96 9.73
N VAL A 173 21.62 8.14 9.40
CA VAL A 173 20.23 8.30 9.89
C VAL A 173 20.00 7.54 11.18
N PHE A 174 20.72 6.44 11.36
CA PHE A 174 20.60 5.55 12.51
C PHE A 174 21.98 5.09 12.97
N GLU A 175 22.23 5.19 14.26
CA GLU A 175 23.45 4.68 14.91
C GLU A 175 23.03 3.58 15.90
N PRO A 176 23.32 2.28 15.59
CA PRO A 176 22.95 1.19 16.47
C PRO A 176 23.77 1.26 17.76
N ASP A 177 23.12 1.07 18.89
CA ASP A 177 23.77 0.90 20.18
C ASP A 177 24.52 -0.45 20.28
N ALA A 178 25.24 -0.69 21.38
CA ALA A 178 26.06 -1.89 21.55
C ALA A 178 25.25 -3.19 21.47
N GLU A 179 24.05 -3.22 22.04
CA GLU A 179 23.15 -4.40 22.01
C GLU A 179 22.63 -4.66 20.59
N GLN A 180 22.31 -3.60 19.86
CA GLN A 180 21.88 -3.66 18.49
C GLN A 180 23.03 -4.12 17.55
N GLN A 181 24.25 -3.63 17.76
CA GLN A 181 25.44 -4.07 17.02
C GLN A 181 25.72 -5.56 17.26
N ASP A 182 25.65 -6.03 18.52
CA ASP A 182 25.76 -7.44 18.86
C ASP A 182 24.67 -8.28 18.17
N SER A 183 23.46 -7.77 18.07
CA SER A 183 22.35 -8.45 17.40
C SER A 183 22.56 -8.55 15.91
N LEU A 184 23.03 -7.50 15.25
CA LEU A 184 23.44 -7.52 13.84
C LEU A 184 24.57 -8.51 13.59
N ALA A 185 25.62 -8.49 14.44
CA ALA A 185 26.76 -9.40 14.34
C ALA A 185 26.34 -10.87 14.48
N ARG A 186 25.46 -11.19 15.43
CA ARG A 186 24.92 -12.56 15.59
C ARG A 186 24.14 -13.04 14.35
N ARG A 187 23.54 -12.12 13.61
CA ARG A 187 22.82 -12.42 12.35
C ARG A 187 23.74 -12.37 11.12
N GLY A 188 25.02 -12.09 11.28
CA GLY A 188 25.99 -12.00 10.18
C GLY A 188 25.77 -10.76 9.28
N VAL A 189 25.15 -9.71 9.80
CA VAL A 189 24.92 -8.47 9.06
C VAL A 189 26.18 -7.62 9.03
N THR A 190 26.60 -7.21 7.84
CA THR A 190 27.68 -6.23 7.66
C THR A 190 27.16 -4.82 7.88
N LEU A 191 27.73 -4.09 8.82
CA LEU A 191 27.37 -2.70 9.11
C LEU A 191 28.23 -1.75 8.31
N VAL A 192 27.60 -0.81 7.59
CA VAL A 192 28.26 0.25 6.81
C VAL A 192 27.69 1.60 7.24
N PRO A 193 28.45 2.39 8.03
CA PRO A 193 27.97 3.67 8.59
C PRO A 193 28.05 4.83 7.59
N GLU A 194 28.85 4.69 6.54
CA GLU A 194 29.12 5.75 5.58
C GLU A 194 27.85 6.16 4.84
N ARG A 195 27.80 7.44 4.47
CA ARG A 195 26.70 8.01 3.71
C ARG A 195 26.62 7.37 2.32
N VAL A 196 25.40 6.99 1.94
CA VAL A 196 25.07 6.57 0.57
C VAL A 196 24.89 7.81 -0.29
N GLU A 197 25.63 7.89 -1.39
CA GLU A 197 25.59 8.99 -2.34
C GLU A 197 24.56 8.73 -3.42
N ARG A 198 24.59 7.55 -4.04
CA ARG A 198 23.67 7.14 -5.10
C ARG A 198 23.57 5.63 -5.24
N ILE A 199 22.56 5.20 -5.99
CA ILE A 199 22.38 3.80 -6.40
C ILE A 199 22.58 3.70 -7.91
N GLU A 200 23.45 2.80 -8.36
CA GLU A 200 23.79 2.63 -9.77
C GLU A 200 23.81 1.17 -10.20
N GLY A 201 24.38 0.87 -11.38
CA GLY A 201 24.47 -0.48 -11.92
C GLY A 201 23.17 -1.02 -12.48
N GLU A 202 23.17 -2.28 -12.90
CA GLU A 202 21.99 -2.96 -13.45
C GLU A 202 20.97 -3.30 -12.37
N ARG A 203 21.42 -3.57 -11.14
CA ARG A 203 20.57 -3.90 -10.00
C ARG A 203 20.51 -2.73 -9.01
N ALA A 204 21.28 -2.78 -7.93
CA ALA A 204 21.21 -1.76 -6.90
C ALA A 204 22.59 -1.54 -6.22
N ASP A 205 23.64 -1.38 -7.03
CA ASP A 205 24.98 -1.12 -6.52
C ASP A 205 24.97 0.20 -5.73
N VAL A 206 25.44 0.12 -4.48
CA VAL A 206 25.44 1.25 -3.55
C VAL A 206 26.79 1.95 -3.60
N VAL A 207 26.77 3.22 -4.01
CA VAL A 207 27.96 4.09 -4.02
C VAL A 207 27.99 4.90 -2.75
N LEU A 208 29.09 4.80 -2.01
CA LEU A 208 29.31 5.51 -0.76
C LEU A 208 30.04 6.84 -0.99
N ALA A 209 29.89 7.78 -0.06
CA ALA A 209 30.53 9.09 -0.11
C ALA A 209 32.07 9.04 -0.10
N ASP A 210 32.66 7.93 0.35
CA ASP A 210 34.11 7.68 0.31
C ASP A 210 34.59 7.06 -1.02
N GLY A 211 33.69 6.86 -1.98
CA GLY A 211 33.95 6.33 -3.32
C GLY A 211 33.92 4.81 -3.42
N ARG A 212 33.70 4.07 -2.34
CA ARG A 212 33.48 2.62 -2.41
C ARG A 212 32.16 2.31 -3.11
N VAL A 213 32.15 1.22 -3.87
CA VAL A 213 30.93 0.67 -4.49
C VAL A 213 30.69 -0.72 -3.91
N ILE A 214 29.50 -0.96 -3.40
CA ILE A 214 29.09 -2.25 -2.85
C ILE A 214 28.00 -2.82 -3.76
N ALA A 215 28.32 -3.92 -4.44
CA ALA A 215 27.39 -4.61 -5.32
C ALA A 215 26.27 -5.28 -4.50
N ILE A 216 25.01 -4.96 -4.85
CA ILE A 216 23.80 -5.44 -4.18
C ILE A 216 22.78 -5.90 -5.23
N ASP A 217 22.24 -7.10 -5.05
CA ASP A 217 21.19 -7.64 -5.94
C ASP A 217 19.80 -7.03 -5.65
N GLY A 218 19.52 -6.73 -4.39
CA GLY A 218 18.30 -6.08 -3.97
C GLY A 218 18.50 -5.17 -2.77
N LEU A 219 18.03 -3.94 -2.86
CA LEU A 219 18.10 -2.95 -1.78
C LEU A 219 16.73 -2.78 -1.12
N PHE A 220 16.66 -2.99 0.18
CA PHE A 220 15.43 -2.80 0.95
C PHE A 220 15.41 -1.46 1.66
N VAL A 221 14.28 -0.76 1.53
CA VAL A 221 14.04 0.58 2.08
C VAL A 221 12.66 0.62 2.70
N LEU A 222 12.53 1.23 3.87
CA LEU A 222 11.23 1.54 4.46
C LEU A 222 10.84 2.99 4.11
N PRO A 223 10.00 3.23 3.08
CA PRO A 223 9.54 4.56 2.76
C PRO A 223 8.56 5.06 3.83
N ARG A 224 8.47 6.35 3.98
CA ARG A 224 7.30 6.93 4.63
C ARG A 224 6.10 6.78 3.71
N ILE A 225 4.90 6.70 4.29
CA ILE A 225 3.66 6.62 3.53
C ILE A 225 2.76 7.80 3.82
N GLN A 226 2.00 8.21 2.80
CA GLN A 226 0.89 9.16 2.94
C GLN A 226 -0.38 8.51 2.39
N VAL A 227 -1.52 8.77 3.03
CA VAL A 227 -2.83 8.38 2.48
C VAL A 227 -3.01 9.06 1.13
N ALA A 228 -3.33 8.28 0.10
CA ALA A 228 -3.50 8.82 -1.25
C ALA A 228 -4.77 9.65 -1.39
N GLY A 229 -4.64 10.84 -1.98
CA GLY A 229 -5.74 11.75 -2.25
C GLY A 229 -6.18 12.57 -1.04
N SER A 230 -7.20 13.39 -1.24
CA SER A 230 -7.68 14.39 -0.26
C SER A 230 -9.03 14.03 0.37
N LEU A 231 -9.67 12.93 -0.03
CA LEU A 231 -11.04 12.62 0.39
C LEU A 231 -11.18 12.46 1.90
N ALA A 232 -10.26 11.71 2.54
CA ALA A 232 -10.30 11.50 3.98
C ALA A 232 -10.22 12.82 4.76
N ALA A 233 -9.27 13.68 4.37
CA ALA A 233 -9.08 14.99 4.99
C ALA A 233 -10.29 15.92 4.74
N SER A 234 -10.81 15.95 3.50
CA SER A 234 -11.96 16.80 3.14
C SER A 234 -13.25 16.40 3.84
N LEU A 235 -13.40 15.13 4.19
CA LEU A 235 -14.53 14.60 4.95
C LEU A 235 -14.35 14.74 6.47
N GLY A 236 -13.15 15.10 6.95
CA GLY A 236 -12.84 15.20 8.37
C GLY A 236 -12.58 13.84 9.04
N CYS A 237 -12.17 12.82 8.28
CA CYS A 237 -11.74 11.55 8.86
C CYS A 237 -10.51 11.74 9.75
N VAL A 238 -10.52 11.14 10.94
CA VAL A 238 -9.37 11.16 11.85
C VAL A 238 -8.28 10.28 11.26
N LEU A 239 -7.05 10.82 11.26
CA LEU A 239 -5.85 10.07 10.92
C LEU A 239 -5.14 9.65 12.22
N GLU A 240 -4.53 8.48 12.20
CA GLU A 240 -3.73 7.92 13.29
C GLU A 240 -2.29 7.81 12.82
N ASP A 241 -1.34 8.23 13.67
CA ASP A 241 0.08 8.12 13.36
C ASP A 241 0.56 6.68 13.51
N GLY A 242 1.07 6.14 12.43
CA GLY A 242 1.70 4.83 12.39
C GLY A 242 3.22 4.92 12.24
N PRO A 243 3.89 3.77 12.35
CA PRO A 243 5.36 3.72 12.31
C PRO A 243 5.97 4.16 10.97
N LEU A 244 5.22 4.07 9.87
CA LEU A 244 5.67 4.48 8.54
C LEU A 244 5.00 5.78 8.06
N GLY A 245 4.00 6.29 8.75
CA GLY A 245 3.21 7.46 8.39
C GLY A 245 1.76 7.33 8.84
N ALA A 246 0.97 8.36 8.56
CA ALA A 246 -0.43 8.38 8.98
C ALA A 246 -1.31 7.45 8.13
N PHE A 247 -2.31 6.86 8.76
CA PHE A 247 -3.35 6.07 8.14
C PHE A 247 -4.73 6.50 8.66
N ILE A 248 -5.81 6.15 7.96
CA ILE A 248 -7.17 6.53 8.34
C ILE A 248 -7.62 5.62 9.49
N GLN A 249 -7.98 6.24 10.63
CA GLN A 249 -8.55 5.52 11.77
C GLN A 249 -9.90 4.92 11.40
N ALA A 250 -10.10 3.66 11.75
CA ALA A 250 -11.36 2.96 11.51
C ALA A 250 -11.63 1.91 12.57
N ASP A 251 -12.89 1.63 12.79
CA ASP A 251 -13.31 0.50 13.62
C ASP A 251 -12.74 -0.82 13.07
N PRO A 252 -12.08 -1.64 13.88
CA PRO A 252 -11.38 -2.83 13.41
C PRO A 252 -12.32 -3.92 12.87
N MET A 253 -13.60 -3.91 13.24
CA MET A 253 -14.57 -4.92 12.81
C MET A 253 -15.38 -4.47 11.59
N THR A 254 -15.86 -3.24 11.60
CA THR A 254 -16.74 -2.70 10.54
C THR A 254 -16.00 -1.94 9.48
N ARG A 255 -14.79 -1.46 9.77
CA ARG A 255 -13.99 -0.56 8.93
C ARG A 255 -14.63 0.81 8.70
N GLU A 256 -15.61 1.19 9.52
CA GLU A 256 -16.17 2.55 9.52
C GLU A 256 -15.16 3.53 10.13
N THR A 257 -15.01 4.68 9.51
CA THR A 257 -14.12 5.75 9.98
C THR A 257 -14.76 6.56 11.11
N SER A 258 -14.10 7.60 11.58
CA SER A 258 -14.67 8.57 12.51
C SER A 258 -15.87 9.36 11.94
N VAL A 259 -16.10 9.26 10.63
CA VAL A 259 -17.22 9.92 9.93
C VAL A 259 -18.30 8.88 9.62
N PRO A 260 -19.50 8.99 10.20
CA PRO A 260 -20.57 8.03 9.98
C PRO A 260 -20.91 7.85 8.49
N GLY A 261 -21.01 6.60 8.03
CA GLY A 261 -21.27 6.25 6.64
C GLY A 261 -20.05 6.30 5.72
N VAL A 262 -18.87 6.67 6.23
CA VAL A 262 -17.60 6.61 5.52
C VAL A 262 -16.76 5.44 6.04
N PHE A 263 -16.35 4.57 5.14
CA PHE A 263 -15.55 3.37 5.43
C PHE A 263 -14.19 3.47 4.76
N VAL A 264 -13.23 2.65 5.21
CA VAL A 264 -11.90 2.60 4.61
C VAL A 264 -11.39 1.17 4.55
N CYS A 265 -10.59 0.84 3.52
CA CYS A 265 -9.90 -0.45 3.43
C CYS A 265 -8.58 -0.38 2.69
N GLY A 266 -7.78 -1.44 2.87
CA GLY A 266 -6.45 -1.59 2.28
C GLY A 266 -5.41 -0.72 2.95
N ASP A 267 -4.36 -0.38 2.19
CA ASP A 267 -3.18 0.31 2.73
C ASP A 267 -3.50 1.67 3.37
N ALA A 268 -4.60 2.34 2.96
CA ALA A 268 -5.04 3.61 3.57
C ALA A 268 -5.47 3.46 5.04
N ALA A 269 -5.77 2.24 5.48
CA ALA A 269 -6.25 1.92 6.82
C ALA A 269 -5.31 0.97 7.59
N MET A 270 -4.21 0.58 6.98
CA MET A 270 -3.25 -0.36 7.58
C MET A 270 -1.82 0.06 7.25
N PRO A 271 -0.94 0.21 8.28
CA PRO A 271 0.44 0.66 8.06
C PRO A 271 1.31 -0.35 7.30
N PHE A 272 0.94 -1.63 7.32
CA PHE A 272 1.64 -2.72 6.62
C PHE A 272 0.65 -3.46 5.73
N GLY A 273 0.90 -3.48 4.42
CA GLY A 273 0.02 -4.07 3.43
C GLY A 273 0.69 -5.15 2.56
N SER A 274 -0.10 -6.10 2.12
CA SER A 274 0.18 -7.00 1.02
C SER A 274 -1.08 -7.16 0.18
N VAL A 275 -0.96 -7.74 -1.04
CA VAL A 275 -2.14 -8.01 -1.88
C VAL A 275 -3.18 -8.86 -1.13
N ALA A 276 -2.72 -9.91 -0.44
CA ALA A 276 -3.60 -10.80 0.32
C ALA A 276 -4.33 -10.08 1.47
N LEU A 277 -3.61 -9.24 2.23
CA LEU A 277 -4.19 -8.43 3.30
C LEU A 277 -5.18 -7.39 2.76
N ALA A 278 -4.84 -6.73 1.65
CA ALA A 278 -5.73 -5.78 1.00
C ALA A 278 -7.04 -6.43 0.54
N VAL A 279 -6.98 -7.63 -0.05
CA VAL A 279 -8.16 -8.41 -0.43
C VAL A 279 -9.01 -8.77 0.79
N GLY A 280 -8.39 -9.30 1.85
CA GLY A 280 -9.09 -9.68 3.09
C GLY A 280 -9.74 -8.48 3.79
N ASP A 281 -9.04 -7.35 3.82
CA ASP A 281 -9.57 -6.11 4.41
C ASP A 281 -10.73 -5.54 3.59
N GLY A 282 -10.66 -5.63 2.26
CA GLY A 282 -11.76 -5.29 1.36
C GLY A 282 -13.01 -6.13 1.63
N VAL A 283 -12.88 -7.45 1.87
CA VAL A 283 -14.01 -8.32 2.28
C VAL A 283 -14.65 -7.79 3.56
N ARG A 284 -13.82 -7.48 4.56
CA ARG A 284 -14.30 -6.95 5.86
C ARG A 284 -15.06 -5.65 5.68
N ALA A 285 -14.46 -4.70 4.97
CA ALA A 285 -15.08 -3.40 4.71
C ALA A 285 -16.39 -3.51 3.91
N GLY A 286 -16.42 -4.32 2.86
CA GLY A 286 -17.64 -4.57 2.07
C GLY A 286 -18.77 -5.14 2.92
N SER A 287 -18.46 -6.04 3.84
CA SER A 287 -19.44 -6.60 4.80
C SER A 287 -19.89 -5.55 5.83
N GLY A 288 -18.97 -4.71 6.32
CA GLY A 288 -19.31 -3.61 7.23
C GLY A 288 -20.22 -2.57 6.58
N VAL A 289 -19.88 -2.15 5.36
CA VAL A 289 -20.75 -1.25 4.57
C VAL A 289 -22.13 -1.86 4.35
N HIS A 290 -22.20 -3.14 3.96
CA HIS A 290 -23.50 -3.80 3.75
C HIS A 290 -24.34 -3.82 5.02
N ARG A 291 -23.72 -4.15 6.16
CA ARG A 291 -24.39 -4.12 7.46
C ARG A 291 -24.95 -2.74 7.79
N SER A 292 -24.18 -1.67 7.56
CA SER A 292 -24.63 -0.31 7.85
C SER A 292 -25.82 0.13 7.00
N LEU A 293 -25.92 -0.35 5.76
CA LEU A 293 -27.06 -0.10 4.89
C LEU A 293 -28.37 -0.76 5.38
N ILE A 294 -28.28 -1.74 6.26
CA ILE A 294 -29.42 -2.49 6.80
C ILE A 294 -29.84 -1.94 8.17
N PHE A 295 -28.85 -1.73 9.04
CA PHE A 295 -29.11 -1.49 10.46
C PHE A 295 -28.98 -0.03 10.87
N ASP A 296 -28.21 0.79 10.11
CA ASP A 296 -27.95 2.20 10.40
C ASP A 296 -28.64 3.12 9.37
N ALA A 297 -29.64 2.59 8.64
CA ALA A 297 -30.47 3.38 7.73
C ALA A 297 -31.45 4.25 8.54
N HIS A 298 -31.18 5.55 8.61
CA HIS A 298 -32.06 6.58 9.15
C HIS A 298 -32.63 7.45 8.04
#